data_9edaee9b823dc8a21812c1e9afea2ddc
#
_entry.id   9edaee9b823dc8a21812c1e9afea2ddc
#
_cell.length_a   1.000
_cell.length_b   1.000
_cell.length_c   1.000
_cell.angle_alpha   90.00
_cell.angle_beta   90.00
_cell.angle_gamma   90.00
#
_symmetry.space_group_name_H-M   'P 1'
#
loop_
_entity.id
_entity.type
_entity.pdbx_description
1 polymer ?
#
loop_
_entity_poly.entity_id
_entity_poly.type
_entity_poly.pdbx_seq_one_letter_code
_entity_poly.pdbx_strand_id
1 'polypeptide(L)'
;MAANNVNKVRALYGDLVPDDDGEYILDEDTIILYLDVTDSNVLRAAALAVRAISINEVLLKSYLRTDDLTIDGVKGAAELRLMAKDFEARAQEQDNNEGSWGFDIA
;
A
#
# COMPACT_ATOMS: atom_id res chain seq x y z
N MET A 1 -7.35 1.41 -15.63
CA MET A 1 -6.40 0.43 -16.18
C MET A 1 -5.54 -0.13 -15.08
N ALA A 2 -5.28 -1.44 -15.12
CA ALA A 2 -4.51 -2.12 -14.07
C ALA A 2 -3.12 -1.52 -13.89
N ALA A 3 -2.42 -1.19 -14.99
CA ALA A 3 -1.07 -0.62 -14.91
C ALA A 3 -1.05 0.72 -14.20
N ASN A 4 -2.03 1.58 -14.45
CA ASN A 4 -2.13 2.87 -13.76
C ASN A 4 -2.43 2.68 -12.28
N ASN A 5 -3.28 1.72 -11.96
CA ASN A 5 -3.61 1.44 -10.57
C ASN A 5 -2.41 0.85 -9.83
N VAL A 6 -1.62 0.01 -10.49
CA VAL A 6 -0.37 -0.52 -9.90
C VAL A 6 0.55 0.63 -9.51
N ASN A 7 0.74 1.59 -10.40
CA ASN A 7 1.59 2.74 -10.12
C ASN A 7 1.04 3.59 -8.98
N LYS A 8 -0.28 3.75 -8.90
CA LYS A 8 -0.90 4.48 -7.80
C LYS A 8 -0.66 3.79 -6.46
N VAL A 9 -0.80 2.46 -6.43
CA VAL A 9 -0.50 1.70 -5.22
C VAL A 9 0.95 1.88 -4.83
N ARG A 10 1.87 1.72 -5.78
CA ARG A 10 3.30 1.88 -5.51
C ARG A 10 3.65 3.28 -4.99
N ALA A 11 3.02 4.30 -5.54
CA ALA A 11 3.25 5.68 -5.10
C ALA A 11 2.87 5.87 -3.63
N LEU A 12 1.81 5.20 -3.18
CA LEU A 12 1.32 5.38 -1.83
C LEU A 12 2.29 4.87 -0.77
N TYR A 13 3.02 3.80 -1.06
CA TYR A 13 3.97 3.28 -0.08
C TYR A 13 5.44 3.43 -0.51
N GLY A 14 5.68 4.14 -1.61
CA GLY A 14 7.05 4.51 -1.97
C GLY A 14 7.84 3.48 -2.76
N ASP A 15 7.19 2.74 -3.65
CA ASP A 15 7.84 1.67 -4.44
C ASP A 15 7.79 1.98 -5.94
N LEU A 16 7.90 3.26 -6.30
CA LEU A 16 7.83 3.67 -7.71
C LEU A 16 9.15 3.50 -8.45
N VAL A 17 10.27 3.61 -7.74
CA VAL A 17 11.59 3.54 -8.35
C VAL A 17 12.20 2.17 -8.03
N PRO A 18 12.55 1.39 -9.06
CA PRO A 18 13.17 0.09 -8.79
C PRO A 18 14.59 0.26 -8.27
N ASP A 19 15.11 -0.80 -7.67
CA ASP A 19 16.49 -0.81 -7.19
C ASP A 19 17.49 -0.91 -8.36
N ASP A 20 18.76 -1.02 -8.01
CA ASP A 20 19.84 -1.09 -9.01
C ASP A 20 19.71 -2.30 -9.94
N ASP A 21 19.07 -3.35 -9.49
CA ASP A 21 18.83 -4.55 -10.28
C ASP A 21 17.54 -4.46 -11.10
N GLY A 22 16.82 -3.34 -11.01
CA GLY A 22 15.58 -3.14 -11.73
C GLY A 22 14.39 -3.79 -11.05
N GLU A 23 14.51 -4.12 -9.76
CA GLU A 23 13.44 -4.82 -9.03
C GLU A 23 12.75 -3.89 -8.04
N TYR A 24 11.43 -4.05 -7.95
CA TYR A 24 10.61 -3.36 -6.97
C TYR A 24 10.51 -4.19 -5.70
N ILE A 25 10.06 -3.56 -4.62
CA ILE A 25 9.84 -4.27 -3.35
C ILE A 25 8.77 -5.34 -3.53
N LEU A 26 7.66 -4.98 -4.16
CA LEU A 26 6.61 -5.95 -4.55
C LEU A 26 6.51 -5.97 -6.06
N ASP A 27 6.35 -7.16 -6.63
CA ASP A 27 6.23 -7.27 -8.07
C ASP A 27 4.83 -6.86 -8.53
N GLU A 28 4.70 -6.61 -9.82
CA GLU A 28 3.46 -6.13 -10.41
C GLU A 28 2.32 -7.13 -10.22
N ASP A 29 2.60 -8.41 -10.39
CA ASP A 29 1.58 -9.44 -10.26
C ASP A 29 0.99 -9.47 -8.85
N THR A 30 1.81 -9.29 -7.84
CA THR A 30 1.36 -9.24 -6.45
C THR A 30 0.43 -8.06 -6.22
N ILE A 31 0.79 -6.89 -6.74
CA ILE A 31 -0.03 -5.69 -6.58
C ILE A 31 -1.35 -5.84 -7.33
N ILE A 32 -1.31 -6.46 -8.52
CA ILE A 32 -2.53 -6.74 -9.27
C ILE A 32 -3.47 -7.64 -8.48
N LEU A 33 -2.92 -8.66 -7.79
CA LEU A 33 -3.74 -9.51 -6.94
C LEU A 33 -4.40 -8.72 -5.81
N TYR A 34 -3.67 -7.82 -5.19
CA TYR A 34 -4.23 -6.98 -4.14
C TYR A 34 -5.34 -6.07 -4.68
N LEU A 35 -5.15 -5.54 -5.87
CA LEU A 35 -6.20 -4.75 -6.52
C LEU A 35 -7.42 -5.59 -6.83
N ASP A 36 -7.21 -6.83 -7.27
CA ASP A 36 -8.30 -7.75 -7.56
C ASP A 36 -9.15 -8.03 -6.32
N VAL A 37 -8.52 -8.36 -5.20
CA VAL A 37 -9.27 -8.71 -3.98
C VAL A 37 -9.93 -7.50 -3.33
N THR A 38 -9.54 -6.28 -3.72
CA THR A 38 -10.11 -5.05 -3.18
C THR A 38 -10.98 -4.31 -4.18
N ASP A 39 -11.40 -4.96 -5.26
CA ASP A 39 -12.22 -4.36 -6.32
C ASP A 39 -11.59 -3.09 -6.89
N SER A 40 -10.29 -3.13 -7.14
CA SER A 40 -9.51 -2.00 -7.69
C SER A 40 -9.45 -0.80 -6.76
N ASN A 41 -9.64 -1.00 -5.47
CA ASN A 41 -9.50 0.07 -4.48
C ASN A 41 -8.01 0.27 -4.17
N VAL A 42 -7.46 1.37 -4.66
CA VAL A 42 -6.03 1.66 -4.57
C VAL A 42 -5.58 1.78 -3.11
N LEU A 43 -6.35 2.47 -2.27
CA LEU A 43 -5.99 2.63 -0.87
C LEU A 43 -5.98 1.30 -0.12
N ARG A 44 -6.99 0.45 -0.36
CA ARG A 44 -7.04 -0.86 0.29
C ARG A 44 -5.95 -1.78 -0.22
N ALA A 45 -5.65 -1.72 -1.52
CA ALA A 45 -4.54 -2.50 -2.07
C ALA A 45 -3.21 -2.05 -1.48
N ALA A 46 -3.01 -0.75 -1.30
CA ALA A 46 -1.80 -0.23 -0.65
C ALA A 46 -1.70 -0.70 0.80
N ALA A 47 -2.82 -0.75 1.52
CA ALA A 47 -2.84 -1.28 2.88
C ALA A 47 -2.39 -2.74 2.92
N LEU A 48 -2.89 -3.56 1.99
CA LEU A 48 -2.45 -4.96 1.89
C LEU A 48 -0.97 -5.05 1.58
N ALA A 49 -0.48 -4.19 0.69
CA ALA A 49 0.93 -4.17 0.30
C ALA A 49 1.83 -3.90 1.51
N VAL A 50 1.54 -2.85 2.27
CA VAL A 50 2.39 -2.51 3.42
C VAL A 50 2.26 -3.52 4.55
N ARG A 51 1.12 -4.14 4.72
CA ARG A 51 0.98 -5.22 5.69
C ARG A 51 1.83 -6.43 5.30
N ALA A 52 1.84 -6.78 4.02
CA ALA A 52 2.68 -7.87 3.54
C ALA A 52 4.15 -7.59 3.77
N ILE A 53 4.59 -6.36 3.52
CA ILE A 53 5.97 -5.96 3.78
C ILE A 53 6.28 -6.06 5.27
N SER A 54 5.37 -5.64 6.13
CA SER A 54 5.60 -5.59 7.57
C SER A 54 5.80 -6.97 8.21
N ILE A 55 5.25 -8.03 7.59
CA ILE A 55 5.36 -9.38 8.14
C ILE A 55 6.40 -10.24 7.44
N ASN A 56 7.00 -9.74 6.37
CA ASN A 56 8.02 -10.46 5.62
C ASN A 56 9.37 -9.83 5.88
N GLU A 57 10.25 -10.59 6.53
CA GLU A 57 11.55 -10.09 6.97
C GLU A 57 12.40 -9.57 5.81
N VAL A 58 12.40 -10.29 4.69
CA VAL A 58 13.19 -9.91 3.53
C VAL A 58 12.65 -8.63 2.90
N LEU A 59 11.34 -8.55 2.72
CA LEU A 59 10.71 -7.37 2.14
C LEU A 59 10.87 -6.15 3.05
N LEU A 60 10.75 -6.36 4.35
CA LEU A 60 10.90 -5.27 5.31
C LEU A 60 12.31 -4.70 5.26
N LYS A 61 13.32 -5.55 5.21
CA LYS A 61 14.71 -5.10 5.09
C LYS A 61 14.94 -4.31 3.81
N SER A 62 14.37 -4.79 2.71
CA SER A 62 14.48 -4.10 1.43
C SER A 62 13.80 -2.73 1.49
N TYR A 63 12.62 -2.66 2.10
CA TYR A 63 11.89 -1.40 2.23
C TYR A 63 12.67 -0.39 3.07
N LEU A 64 13.18 -0.81 4.22
CA LEU A 64 13.92 0.09 5.11
C LEU A 64 15.20 0.59 4.45
N ARG A 65 15.89 -0.26 3.68
CA ARG A 65 17.10 0.13 2.97
C ARG A 65 16.81 1.14 1.88
N THR A 66 15.72 0.92 1.14
CA THR A 66 15.34 1.81 0.03
C THR A 66 15.00 3.20 0.54
N ASP A 67 14.34 3.28 1.69
CA ASP A 67 13.98 4.57 2.29
C ASP A 67 15.14 5.22 3.05
N ASP A 68 16.29 4.56 3.09
CA ASP A 68 17.47 5.06 3.82
C ASP A 68 17.17 5.33 5.30
N LEU A 69 16.28 4.52 5.86
CA LEU A 69 15.90 4.65 7.27
C LEU A 69 16.83 3.82 8.14
N THR A 70 17.22 4.39 9.27
CA THR A 70 18.06 3.70 10.25
C THR A 70 17.24 3.12 11.39
N ILE A 71 15.93 2.97 11.18
CA ILE A 71 15.01 2.43 12.16
C ILE A 71 15.18 0.91 12.21
N ASP A 72 15.12 0.33 13.41
CA ASP A 72 15.19 -1.14 13.52
C ASP A 72 13.93 -1.80 12.95
N GLY A 73 14.02 -3.11 12.67
CA GLY A 73 12.94 -3.83 12.00
C GLY A 73 11.62 -3.81 12.76
N VAL A 74 11.67 -3.80 14.10
CA VAL A 74 10.45 -3.80 14.91
C VAL A 74 9.70 -2.49 14.74
N LYS A 75 10.43 -1.36 14.81
CA LYS A 75 9.83 -0.04 14.60
C LYS A 75 9.34 0.14 13.18
N GLY A 76 10.12 -0.34 12.21
CA GLY A 76 9.72 -0.26 10.81
C GLY A 76 8.44 -1.02 10.54
N ALA A 77 8.31 -2.23 11.08
CA ALA A 77 7.09 -3.02 10.92
C ALA A 77 5.90 -2.32 11.58
N ALA A 78 6.09 -1.75 12.76
CA ALA A 78 5.02 -1.03 13.45
C ALA A 78 4.56 0.19 12.66
N GLU A 79 5.49 0.93 12.08
CA GLU A 79 5.14 2.08 11.25
C GLU A 79 4.39 1.69 9.99
N LEU A 80 4.78 0.60 9.36
CA LEU A 80 4.07 0.10 8.20
C LEU A 80 2.63 -0.31 8.56
N ARG A 81 2.45 -0.93 9.71
CA ARG A 81 1.10 -1.28 10.16
C ARG A 81 0.25 -0.05 10.43
N LEU A 82 0.84 1.02 10.97
CA LEU A 82 0.13 2.28 11.14
C LEU A 82 -0.23 2.90 9.81
N MET A 83 0.69 2.83 8.85
CA MET A 83 0.43 3.30 7.49
C MET A 83 -0.73 2.53 6.86
N ALA A 84 -0.78 1.21 7.05
CA ALA A 84 -1.87 0.40 6.54
C ALA A 84 -3.21 0.83 7.15
N LYS A 85 -3.24 1.08 8.45
CA LYS A 85 -4.45 1.55 9.12
C LYS A 85 -4.90 2.90 8.57
N ASP A 86 -3.95 3.79 8.30
CA ASP A 86 -4.27 5.09 7.72
C ASP A 86 -4.88 4.94 6.32
N PHE A 87 -4.31 4.08 5.48
CA PHE A 87 -4.88 3.81 4.16
C PHE A 87 -6.29 3.24 4.26
N GLU A 88 -6.49 2.31 5.18
CA GLU A 88 -7.81 1.69 5.39
C GLU A 88 -8.82 2.72 5.88
N ALA A 89 -8.39 3.61 6.78
CA ALA A 89 -9.25 4.67 7.27
C ALA A 89 -9.66 5.64 6.16
N ARG A 90 -8.71 6.00 5.30
CA ARG A 90 -9.01 6.86 4.16
C ARG A 90 -9.96 6.19 3.17
N ALA A 91 -9.79 4.91 2.95
CA ALA A 91 -10.69 4.16 2.08
C ALA A 91 -12.11 4.13 2.66
N GLN A 92 -12.22 3.90 3.97
CA GLN A 92 -13.50 3.88 4.64
C GLN A 92 -14.17 5.25 4.59
N GLU A 93 -13.39 6.31 4.72
CA GLU A 93 -13.89 7.67 4.62
C GLU A 93 -14.45 7.96 3.23
N GLN A 94 -13.77 7.50 2.18
CA GLN A 94 -14.28 7.62 0.82
C GLN A 94 -15.62 6.89 0.65
N ASP A 95 -15.72 5.67 1.18
CA ASP A 95 -16.97 4.91 1.14
C ASP A 95 -18.08 5.63 1.87
N ASN A 96 -17.78 6.19 3.03
CA ASN A 96 -18.76 6.93 3.82
C ASN A 96 -19.23 8.19 3.09
N ASN A 97 -18.31 8.89 2.43
CA ASN A 97 -18.66 10.08 1.67
C ASN A 97 -19.58 9.74 0.50
N GLU A 98 -19.30 8.65 -0.18
CA GLU A 98 -20.16 8.19 -1.27
C GLU A 98 -21.54 7.79 -0.75
N GLY A 99 -21.59 7.14 0.40
CA GLY A 99 -22.85 6.80 1.03
C GLY A 99 -23.62 8.04 1.48
N SER A 100 -22.92 9.01 2.03
CA SER A 100 -23.52 10.28 2.47
C SER A 100 -24.18 11.03 1.34
N TRP A 101 -23.63 10.94 0.16
CA TRP A 101 -24.21 11.55 -1.02
C TRP A 101 -25.65 11.10 -1.22
N GLY A 102 -25.90 9.83 -1.09
CA GLY A 102 -27.23 9.30 -1.25
C GLY A 102 -28.19 9.76 -0.14
N PHE A 103 -27.69 9.86 1.06
CA PHE A 103 -28.50 10.30 2.19
C PHE A 103 -28.84 11.78 2.11
N ASP A 104 -27.89 12.59 1.71
CA ASP A 104 -28.09 14.03 1.65
C ASP A 104 -29.18 14.40 0.67
N ILE A 105 -29.34 13.61 -0.36
CA ILE A 105 -30.38 13.85 -1.35
C ILE A 105 -31.76 13.45 -0.80
N ALA A 106 -31.77 12.46 0.02
CA ALA A 106 -33.00 12.01 0.65
C ALA A 106 -33.36 12.91 1.82
#